data_d3b399ab6ccc713ba38cab74d974aa48
#
_entry.id   d3b399ab6ccc713ba38cab74d974aa48
#
_cell.length_a   1.000
_cell.length_b   1.000
_cell.length_c   1.000
_cell.angle_alpha   90.00
_cell.angle_beta   90.00
_cell.angle_gamma   90.00
#
_symmetry.space_group_name_H-M   'P 1'
#
loop_
_entity.id
_entity.type
_entity.pdbx_description
1 polymer ?
#
loop_
_entity_poly.entity_id
_entity_poly.type
_entity_poly.pdbx_seq_one_letter_code
_entity_poly.pdbx_strand_id
1 'polypeptide(L)'
;GMTPSEGIEEANRCLYCYDAPCIKACPTAIPIPNFIKKIASGNLKGSAKLILEANPIGASCARVCPTEELCEGACVLGSVSKPIQIGNLQRYATDWAREQEKPLFEAKPSNGKTVAIIGSGPAGLSAARDLARLGYEVTIFEAEKEAGGLNYFGIVPFRLPKDVVEWEVQQVEQLGVEIKTNTRVGVDVSVDEIKNNYDRVVLAIGMGDVPNLGIEGEELEGVYDAIQFVKNTKLGSITESFRGKKVVVIGAGNTAIDAATCAIRLGAENVQILYRRTKNEMTAYEFEYDFAKMDGVEFRWLTTPVKIIGKDNKVVGIECIKMELGEPGEDGRQKPVPVEGSNFVLNVDAVIKAIGQTRHIDLLEAFGVKHSGGVVQVNECLETSEKNVYACGDVIFGKGQGEAMVVTATQQGKEVAKAIHESFELQKEKA
;
A
#
# COMPACT_ATOMS: atom_id res chain seq x y z
N GLY A 1 -9.83 9.75 -16.21
CA GLY A 1 -8.52 10.06 -16.78
C GLY A 1 -8.59 11.29 -17.66
N MET A 2 -7.44 11.80 -18.02
CA MET A 2 -7.33 12.94 -18.97
C MET A 2 -7.72 12.50 -20.38
N THR A 3 -8.38 13.38 -21.13
CA THR A 3 -8.52 13.27 -22.58
C THR A 3 -7.18 13.54 -23.28
N PRO A 4 -7.00 13.15 -24.55
CA PRO A 4 -5.77 13.46 -25.29
C PRO A 4 -5.42 14.95 -25.32
N SER A 5 -6.41 15.83 -25.50
CA SER A 5 -6.21 17.28 -25.49
C SER A 5 -5.74 17.79 -24.14
N GLU A 6 -6.40 17.37 -23.05
CA GLU A 6 -6.01 17.74 -21.68
C GLU A 6 -4.60 17.25 -21.34
N GLY A 7 -4.25 16.02 -21.75
CA GLY A 7 -2.91 15.46 -21.52
C GLY A 7 -1.82 16.25 -22.23
N ILE A 8 -2.03 16.63 -23.49
CA ILE A 8 -1.07 17.44 -24.25
C ILE A 8 -0.97 18.85 -23.68
N GLU A 9 -2.08 19.48 -23.35
CA GLU A 9 -2.12 20.83 -22.76
C GLU A 9 -1.38 20.88 -21.43
N GLU A 10 -1.67 19.93 -20.53
CA GLU A 10 -1.00 19.86 -19.23
C GLU A 10 0.50 19.53 -19.38
N ALA A 11 0.87 18.62 -20.29
CA ALA A 11 2.25 18.29 -20.57
C ALA A 11 3.06 19.50 -21.08
N ASN A 12 2.45 20.39 -21.87
CA ASN A 12 3.07 21.61 -22.38
C ASN A 12 3.31 22.68 -21.30
N ARG A 13 2.68 22.56 -20.12
CA ARG A 13 2.97 23.45 -18.98
C ARG A 13 4.30 23.12 -18.30
N CYS A 14 4.82 21.91 -18.49
CA CYS A 14 6.06 21.46 -17.86
C CYS A 14 7.24 22.29 -18.34
N LEU A 15 8.07 22.74 -17.39
CA LEU A 15 9.28 23.54 -17.69
C LEU A 15 10.47 22.67 -18.12
N TYR A 16 10.36 21.36 -18.07
CA TYR A 16 11.44 20.40 -18.40
C TYR A 16 12.76 20.68 -17.67
N CYS A 17 12.68 20.91 -16.36
CA CYS A 17 13.81 21.28 -15.51
C CYS A 17 14.97 20.29 -15.67
N TYR A 18 16.19 20.79 -15.79
CA TYR A 18 17.40 19.96 -15.90
C TYR A 18 17.67 19.18 -14.60
N ASP A 19 17.65 19.87 -13.47
CA ASP A 19 17.79 19.26 -12.13
C ASP A 19 16.42 19.18 -11.44
N ALA A 20 15.56 18.34 -12.00
CA ALA A 20 14.13 18.28 -11.68
C ALA A 20 13.88 17.82 -10.23
N PRO A 21 13.37 18.69 -9.33
CA PRO A 21 13.07 18.31 -7.96
C PRO A 21 12.01 17.19 -7.88
N CYS A 22 11.09 17.13 -8.83
CA CYS A 22 10.06 16.10 -8.91
C CYS A 22 10.64 14.68 -9.10
N ILE A 23 11.78 14.53 -9.81
CA ILE A 23 12.46 13.24 -9.92
C ILE A 23 13.04 12.84 -8.55
N LYS A 24 13.68 13.78 -7.85
CA LYS A 24 14.29 13.53 -6.54
C LYS A 24 13.26 13.19 -5.47
N ALA A 25 12.07 13.77 -5.56
CA ALA A 25 10.97 13.49 -4.66
C ALA A 25 10.24 12.17 -4.97
N CYS A 26 10.46 11.58 -6.14
CA CYS A 26 9.89 10.29 -6.50
C CYS A 26 10.77 9.14 -5.96
N PRO A 27 10.28 8.28 -5.06
CA PRO A 27 11.09 7.16 -4.54
C PRO A 27 11.63 6.22 -5.61
N THR A 28 10.93 6.04 -6.74
CA THR A 28 11.39 5.23 -7.87
C THR A 28 12.14 6.04 -8.93
N ALA A 29 12.36 7.33 -8.67
CA ALA A 29 13.11 8.24 -9.55
C ALA A 29 12.64 8.20 -11.01
N ILE A 30 11.32 8.19 -11.25
CA ILE A 30 10.76 8.27 -12.60
C ILE A 30 11.33 9.51 -13.29
N PRO A 31 11.83 9.41 -14.55
CA PRO A 31 12.32 10.55 -15.31
C PRO A 31 11.16 11.44 -15.77
N ILE A 32 10.58 12.18 -14.84
CA ILE A 32 9.30 12.90 -15.00
C ILE A 32 9.29 13.88 -16.15
N PRO A 33 10.24 14.83 -16.29
CA PRO A 33 10.26 15.73 -17.44
C PRO A 33 10.33 14.99 -18.78
N ASN A 34 11.03 13.84 -18.80
CA ASN A 34 11.22 13.08 -20.02
C ASN A 34 9.93 12.38 -20.47
N PHE A 35 9.19 11.75 -19.54
CA PHE A 35 7.93 11.11 -19.92
C PHE A 35 6.88 12.15 -20.30
N ILE A 36 6.84 13.31 -19.62
CA ILE A 36 5.92 14.40 -19.91
C ILE A 36 6.20 14.97 -21.31
N LYS A 37 7.47 15.18 -21.66
CA LYS A 37 7.85 15.64 -23.00
C LYS A 37 7.41 14.66 -24.10
N LYS A 38 7.44 13.37 -23.82
CA LYS A 38 6.94 12.35 -24.76
C LYS A 38 5.42 12.42 -24.92
N ILE A 39 4.67 12.72 -23.86
CA ILE A 39 3.22 12.98 -23.97
C ILE A 39 2.98 14.21 -24.86
N ALA A 40 3.67 15.32 -24.60
CA ALA A 40 3.55 16.55 -25.38
C ALA A 40 3.83 16.35 -26.88
N SER A 41 4.72 15.42 -27.23
CA SER A 41 5.05 15.07 -28.62
C SER A 41 4.23 13.91 -29.21
N GLY A 42 3.21 13.41 -28.51
CA GLY A 42 2.35 12.31 -28.96
C GLY A 42 2.99 10.91 -28.88
N ASN A 43 4.17 10.77 -28.25
CA ASN A 43 4.86 9.48 -28.11
C ASN A 43 4.44 8.79 -26.80
N LEU A 44 3.19 8.31 -26.72
CA LEU A 44 2.67 7.64 -25.53
C LEU A 44 3.39 6.33 -25.20
N LYS A 45 3.79 5.55 -26.21
CA LYS A 45 4.58 4.34 -26.00
C LYS A 45 5.91 4.63 -25.29
N GLY A 46 6.62 5.63 -25.75
CA GLY A 46 7.89 6.04 -25.13
C GLY A 46 7.70 6.62 -23.73
N SER A 47 6.59 7.33 -23.51
CA SER A 47 6.22 7.84 -22.18
C SER A 47 5.94 6.71 -21.20
N ALA A 48 5.04 5.80 -21.54
CA ALA A 48 4.70 4.63 -20.72
C ALA A 48 5.94 3.76 -20.41
N LYS A 49 6.81 3.57 -21.40
CA LYS A 49 8.05 2.79 -21.24
C LYS A 49 8.99 3.43 -20.19
N LEU A 50 9.18 4.75 -20.22
CA LEU A 50 9.99 5.46 -19.22
C LEU A 50 9.42 5.32 -17.80
N ILE A 51 8.11 5.47 -17.67
CA ILE A 51 7.43 5.32 -16.38
C ILE A 51 7.62 3.90 -15.84
N LEU A 52 7.25 2.89 -16.64
CA LEU A 52 7.22 1.50 -16.21
C LEU A 52 8.63 0.86 -16.10
N GLU A 53 9.63 1.41 -16.78
CA GLU A 53 11.04 1.05 -16.55
C GLU A 53 11.46 1.40 -15.13
N ALA A 54 11.16 2.64 -14.70
CA ALA A 54 11.50 3.14 -13.38
C ALA A 54 10.59 2.59 -12.26
N ASN A 55 9.32 2.38 -12.56
CA ASN A 55 8.30 1.92 -11.60
C ASN A 55 7.45 0.80 -12.19
N PRO A 56 7.71 -0.47 -11.82
CA PRO A 56 6.98 -1.64 -12.34
C PRO A 56 5.47 -1.61 -12.17
N ILE A 57 4.98 -0.93 -11.14
CA ILE A 57 3.56 -0.75 -10.84
C ILE A 57 3.14 0.73 -10.97
N GLY A 58 3.66 1.38 -12.00
CA GLY A 58 3.43 2.79 -12.28
C GLY A 58 1.97 3.17 -12.54
N ALA A 59 1.13 2.24 -12.97
CA ALA A 59 -0.30 2.46 -13.16
C ALA A 59 -1.06 2.56 -11.83
N SER A 60 -0.74 1.71 -10.86
CA SER A 60 -1.23 1.82 -9.48
C SER A 60 -0.69 3.09 -8.82
N CYS A 61 0.61 3.33 -8.87
CA CYS A 61 1.23 4.51 -8.28
C CYS A 61 0.66 5.82 -8.81
N ALA A 62 0.32 5.90 -10.09
CA ALA A 62 -0.34 7.06 -10.69
C ALA A 62 -1.70 7.42 -10.07
N ARG A 63 -2.31 6.47 -9.36
CA ARG A 63 -3.63 6.62 -8.73
C ARG A 63 -3.57 6.78 -7.21
N VAL A 64 -2.54 6.25 -6.57
CA VAL A 64 -2.50 6.11 -5.10
C VAL A 64 -1.34 6.83 -4.43
N CYS A 65 -0.32 7.28 -5.19
CA CYS A 65 0.75 8.08 -4.59
C CYS A 65 0.19 9.39 -4.02
N PRO A 66 0.64 9.80 -2.83
CA PRO A 66 0.40 11.15 -2.31
C PRO A 66 1.27 12.15 -3.06
N THR A 67 0.85 12.51 -4.30
CA THR A 67 1.64 13.33 -5.21
C THR A 67 1.95 14.70 -4.65
N GLU A 68 1.06 15.24 -3.81
CA GLU A 68 1.23 16.52 -3.10
C GLU A 68 2.39 16.50 -2.11
N GLU A 69 2.68 15.33 -1.53
CA GLU A 69 3.81 15.11 -0.61
C GLU A 69 5.10 14.69 -1.35
N LEU A 70 4.97 14.32 -2.62
CA LEU A 70 6.05 13.79 -3.46
C LEU A 70 6.33 14.70 -4.67
N CYS A 71 6.10 14.15 -5.86
CA CYS A 71 6.52 14.79 -7.12
C CYS A 71 5.80 16.10 -7.43
N GLU A 72 4.50 16.20 -7.20
CA GLU A 72 3.72 17.44 -7.44
C GLU A 72 4.05 18.50 -6.39
N GLY A 73 4.19 18.09 -5.11
CA GLY A 73 4.63 19.00 -4.05
C GLY A 73 6.03 19.58 -4.26
N ALA A 74 6.92 18.85 -4.92
CA ALA A 74 8.25 19.31 -5.29
C ALA A 74 8.30 20.08 -6.63
N CYS A 75 7.19 20.19 -7.35
CA CYS A 75 7.16 20.87 -8.63
C CYS A 75 7.42 22.37 -8.47
N VAL A 76 8.42 22.92 -9.20
CA VAL A 76 8.80 24.33 -9.11
C VAL A 76 7.67 25.29 -9.47
N LEU A 77 6.72 24.88 -10.31
CA LEU A 77 5.52 25.68 -10.63
C LEU A 77 4.61 25.87 -9.43
N GLY A 78 4.64 24.98 -8.46
CA GLY A 78 3.83 25.07 -7.24
C GLY A 78 4.07 26.35 -6.43
N SER A 79 5.25 26.99 -6.58
CA SER A 79 5.57 28.23 -5.91
C SER A 79 4.92 29.48 -6.53
N VAL A 80 4.50 29.41 -7.78
CA VAL A 80 3.96 30.58 -8.55
C VAL A 80 2.59 30.31 -9.16
N SER A 81 2.21 29.06 -9.30
CA SER A 81 0.91 28.63 -9.84
C SER A 81 0.56 27.22 -9.37
N LYS A 82 -0.35 26.54 -10.05
CA LYS A 82 -0.62 25.12 -9.79
C LYS A 82 0.55 24.26 -10.28
N PRO A 83 1.01 23.29 -9.49
CA PRO A 83 1.99 22.31 -9.95
C PRO A 83 1.48 21.56 -11.17
N ILE A 84 2.38 20.92 -11.90
CA ILE A 84 2.01 19.98 -12.97
C ILE A 84 1.27 18.78 -12.35
N GLN A 85 0.18 18.37 -12.97
CA GLN A 85 -0.58 17.18 -12.56
C GLN A 85 0.15 15.90 -12.99
N ILE A 86 1.28 15.63 -12.34
CA ILE A 86 2.22 14.55 -12.70
C ILE A 86 1.55 13.19 -12.59
N GLY A 87 0.81 12.96 -11.50
CA GLY A 87 0.06 11.71 -11.30
C GLY A 87 -0.97 11.46 -12.40
N ASN A 88 -1.71 12.47 -12.80
CA ASN A 88 -2.69 12.36 -13.87
C ASN A 88 -2.04 12.12 -15.25
N LEU A 89 -0.91 12.75 -15.53
CA LEU A 89 -0.14 12.50 -16.76
C LEU A 89 0.46 11.08 -16.77
N GLN A 90 0.97 10.62 -15.64
CA GLN A 90 1.43 9.24 -15.47
C GLN A 90 0.29 8.24 -15.70
N ARG A 91 -0.88 8.51 -15.13
CA ARG A 91 -2.09 7.71 -15.36
C ARG A 91 -2.48 7.70 -16.83
N TYR A 92 -2.48 8.86 -17.49
CA TYR A 92 -2.80 8.95 -18.92
C TYR A 92 -1.90 8.05 -19.78
N ALA A 93 -0.58 8.09 -19.55
CA ALA A 93 0.37 7.26 -20.29
C ALA A 93 0.25 5.76 -19.96
N THR A 94 0.02 5.42 -18.70
CA THR A 94 -0.11 4.01 -18.28
C THR A 94 -1.47 3.42 -18.65
N ASP A 95 -2.54 4.20 -18.69
CA ASP A 95 -3.84 3.76 -19.21
C ASP A 95 -3.75 3.46 -20.71
N TRP A 96 -3.04 4.29 -21.49
CA TRP A 96 -2.72 3.97 -22.87
C TRP A 96 -1.98 2.62 -22.99
N ALA A 97 -0.98 2.37 -22.13
CA ALA A 97 -0.23 1.11 -22.16
C ALA A 97 -1.10 -0.11 -21.86
N ARG A 98 -2.10 0.03 -21.00
CA ARG A 98 -3.06 -1.05 -20.67
C ARG A 98 -3.96 -1.44 -21.85
N GLU A 99 -4.18 -0.53 -22.78
CA GLU A 99 -4.95 -0.79 -24.01
C GLU A 99 -4.14 -1.48 -25.10
N GLN A 100 -2.81 -1.65 -24.89
CA GLN A 100 -1.94 -2.30 -25.88
C GLN A 100 -1.86 -3.81 -25.63
N GLU A 101 -1.91 -4.58 -26.72
CA GLU A 101 -1.80 -6.04 -26.65
C GLU A 101 -0.36 -6.53 -26.41
N LYS A 102 0.62 -5.73 -26.82
CA LYS A 102 2.03 -6.14 -26.77
C LYS A 102 2.70 -5.71 -25.48
N PRO A 103 3.46 -6.61 -24.82
CA PRO A 103 4.23 -6.26 -23.64
C PRO A 103 5.29 -5.20 -23.96
N LEU A 104 5.58 -4.32 -23.01
CA LEU A 104 6.61 -3.28 -23.16
C LEU A 104 8.01 -3.79 -22.87
N PHE A 105 8.14 -4.90 -22.15
CA PHE A 105 9.40 -5.46 -21.70
C PHE A 105 9.48 -6.97 -22.01
N GLU A 106 10.72 -7.45 -22.13
CA GLU A 106 11.04 -8.84 -22.38
C GLU A 106 12.02 -9.34 -21.30
N ALA A 107 11.95 -10.63 -21.00
CA ALA A 107 12.92 -11.31 -20.15
C ALA A 107 14.13 -11.77 -20.94
N LYS A 108 15.31 -11.75 -20.34
CA LYS A 108 16.49 -12.44 -20.85
C LYS A 108 16.30 -13.96 -20.74
N PRO A 109 17.04 -14.77 -21.53
CA PRO A 109 17.06 -16.21 -21.35
C PRO A 109 17.42 -16.61 -19.91
N SER A 110 16.91 -17.77 -19.46
CA SER A 110 17.19 -18.26 -18.11
C SER A 110 18.70 -18.36 -17.84
N ASN A 111 19.10 -17.89 -16.69
CA ASN A 111 20.47 -18.03 -16.17
C ASN A 111 20.64 -19.25 -15.24
N GLY A 112 19.60 -20.08 -15.10
CA GLY A 112 19.59 -21.27 -14.26
C GLY A 112 19.53 -21.01 -12.75
N LYS A 113 19.31 -19.78 -12.32
CA LYS A 113 19.18 -19.40 -10.90
C LYS A 113 17.73 -19.15 -10.53
N THR A 114 17.34 -19.65 -9.36
CA THR A 114 15.97 -19.62 -8.86
C THR A 114 15.80 -18.67 -7.68
N VAL A 115 14.70 -17.94 -7.67
CA VAL A 115 14.34 -17.03 -6.57
C VAL A 115 12.89 -17.26 -6.18
N ALA A 116 12.66 -17.52 -4.88
CA ALA A 116 11.32 -17.54 -4.31
C ALA A 116 11.01 -16.16 -3.71
N ILE A 117 9.84 -15.63 -4.02
CA ILE A 117 9.32 -14.40 -3.43
C ILE A 117 8.07 -14.74 -2.65
N ILE A 118 8.03 -14.37 -1.38
CA ILE A 118 6.89 -14.61 -0.49
C ILE A 118 6.08 -13.33 -0.41
N GLY A 119 4.92 -13.32 -1.06
CA GLY A 119 4.02 -12.18 -1.17
C GLY A 119 4.06 -11.52 -2.56
N SER A 120 2.88 -11.18 -3.06
CA SER A 120 2.65 -10.57 -4.38
C SER A 120 2.20 -9.12 -4.30
N GLY A 121 2.49 -8.44 -3.21
CA GLY A 121 2.27 -7.00 -3.10
C GLY A 121 3.26 -6.20 -3.96
N PRO A 122 3.22 -4.87 -3.86
CA PRO A 122 4.08 -3.97 -4.66
C PRO A 122 5.57 -4.33 -4.63
N ALA A 123 6.10 -4.64 -3.46
CA ALA A 123 7.50 -5.03 -3.30
C ALA A 123 7.82 -6.35 -4.01
N GLY A 124 6.99 -7.36 -3.81
CA GLY A 124 7.17 -8.69 -4.43
C GLY A 124 7.06 -8.67 -5.95
N LEU A 125 6.05 -7.99 -6.49
CA LEU A 125 5.86 -7.83 -7.93
C LEU A 125 7.02 -7.06 -8.58
N SER A 126 7.49 -6.01 -7.92
CA SER A 126 8.61 -5.21 -8.40
C SER A 126 9.91 -6.01 -8.43
N ALA A 127 10.23 -6.74 -7.36
CA ALA A 127 11.39 -7.62 -7.32
C ALA A 127 11.31 -8.72 -8.40
N ALA A 128 10.15 -9.35 -8.54
CA ALA A 128 9.92 -10.39 -9.55
C ALA A 128 10.13 -9.89 -10.98
N ARG A 129 9.59 -8.71 -11.31
CA ARG A 129 9.76 -8.11 -12.63
C ARG A 129 11.22 -7.90 -12.97
N ASP A 130 11.98 -7.28 -12.09
CA ASP A 130 13.37 -6.95 -12.35
C ASP A 130 14.27 -8.21 -12.41
N LEU A 131 14.02 -9.17 -11.53
CA LEU A 131 14.73 -10.45 -11.55
C LEU A 131 14.42 -11.25 -12.82
N ALA A 132 13.16 -11.37 -13.23
CA ALA A 132 12.77 -12.08 -14.45
C ALA A 132 13.37 -11.44 -15.70
N ARG A 133 13.43 -10.11 -15.78
CA ARG A 133 14.09 -9.39 -16.87
C ARG A 133 15.58 -9.70 -16.96
N LEU A 134 16.23 -10.01 -15.85
CA LEU A 134 17.64 -10.41 -15.78
C LEU A 134 17.87 -11.90 -16.08
N GLY A 135 16.82 -12.69 -16.27
CA GLY A 135 16.88 -14.10 -16.60
C GLY A 135 16.78 -15.05 -15.41
N TYR A 136 16.46 -14.56 -14.20
CA TYR A 136 16.20 -15.43 -13.05
C TYR A 136 14.85 -16.15 -13.22
N GLU A 137 14.79 -17.39 -12.72
CA GLU A 137 13.56 -18.17 -12.62
C GLU A 137 12.87 -17.80 -11.30
N VAL A 138 11.78 -17.05 -11.39
CA VAL A 138 11.10 -16.47 -10.24
C VAL A 138 9.76 -17.15 -9.99
N THR A 139 9.53 -17.57 -8.75
CA THR A 139 8.23 -18.03 -8.25
C THR A 139 7.78 -17.13 -7.13
N ILE A 140 6.57 -16.58 -7.25
CA ILE A 140 5.89 -15.86 -6.16
C ILE A 140 4.92 -16.82 -5.47
N PHE A 141 5.00 -16.89 -4.15
CA PHE A 141 4.04 -17.59 -3.30
C PHE A 141 3.09 -16.57 -2.69
N GLU A 142 1.80 -16.69 -3.00
CA GLU A 142 0.76 -15.78 -2.54
C GLU A 142 -0.30 -16.56 -1.74
N ALA A 143 -0.53 -16.13 -0.50
CA ALA A 143 -1.49 -16.78 0.38
C ALA A 143 -2.96 -16.55 -0.04
N GLU A 144 -3.24 -15.42 -0.65
CA GLU A 144 -4.59 -15.07 -1.12
C GLU A 144 -4.91 -15.72 -2.48
N LYS A 145 -6.20 -15.70 -2.83
CA LYS A 145 -6.69 -16.19 -4.12
C LYS A 145 -6.19 -15.36 -5.29
N GLU A 146 -6.05 -14.06 -5.09
CA GLU A 146 -5.64 -13.10 -6.12
C GLU A 146 -4.33 -12.44 -5.73
N ALA A 147 -3.48 -12.19 -6.71
CA ALA A 147 -2.22 -11.50 -6.53
C ALA A 147 -2.41 -9.97 -6.51
N GLY A 148 -1.49 -9.26 -5.89
CA GLY A 148 -1.45 -7.80 -5.84
C GLY A 148 -1.35 -7.20 -4.44
N GLY A 149 -1.51 -8.01 -3.40
CA GLY A 149 -1.44 -7.55 -2.01
C GLY A 149 -2.47 -6.47 -1.69
N LEU A 150 -2.11 -5.50 -0.87
CA LEU A 150 -3.03 -4.40 -0.49
C LEU A 150 -3.48 -3.54 -1.68
N ASN A 151 -2.74 -3.47 -2.78
CA ASN A 151 -3.22 -2.81 -4.00
C ASN A 151 -4.49 -3.47 -4.52
N TYR A 152 -4.57 -4.80 -4.44
CA TYR A 152 -5.75 -5.53 -4.87
C TYR A 152 -6.86 -5.51 -3.83
N PHE A 153 -6.54 -5.71 -2.55
CA PHE A 153 -7.50 -5.94 -1.49
C PHE A 153 -7.77 -4.74 -0.58
N GLY A 154 -6.76 -3.92 -0.30
CA GLY A 154 -6.76 -2.96 0.79
C GLY A 154 -7.01 -1.51 0.38
N ILE A 155 -6.93 -1.16 -0.91
CA ILE A 155 -7.21 0.18 -1.41
C ILE A 155 -8.59 0.20 -2.05
N VAL A 156 -9.38 1.22 -1.71
CA VAL A 156 -10.76 1.36 -2.16
C VAL A 156 -10.91 1.35 -3.69
N PRO A 157 -11.98 0.75 -4.23
CA PRO A 157 -12.12 0.52 -5.68
C PRO A 157 -12.23 1.80 -6.50
N PHE A 158 -12.71 2.89 -5.93
CA PHE A 158 -12.82 4.17 -6.64
C PHE A 158 -11.48 4.94 -6.73
N ARG A 159 -10.47 4.57 -5.92
CA ARG A 159 -9.08 5.04 -6.04
C ARG A 159 -8.26 4.11 -6.92
N LEU A 160 -8.32 2.82 -6.66
CA LEU A 160 -7.55 1.80 -7.39
C LEU A 160 -8.46 0.64 -7.81
N PRO A 161 -9.00 0.66 -9.03
CA PRO A 161 -9.77 -0.45 -9.58
C PRO A 161 -8.91 -1.72 -9.68
N LYS A 162 -9.51 -2.89 -9.44
CA LYS A 162 -8.81 -4.17 -9.44
C LYS A 162 -8.19 -4.53 -10.79
N ASP A 163 -8.84 -4.17 -11.91
CA ASP A 163 -8.36 -4.42 -13.27
C ASP A 163 -7.01 -3.74 -13.58
N VAL A 164 -6.70 -2.63 -12.90
CA VAL A 164 -5.37 -1.99 -12.99
C VAL A 164 -4.32 -2.89 -12.36
N VAL A 165 -4.58 -3.43 -11.18
CA VAL A 165 -3.67 -4.32 -10.46
C VAL A 165 -3.53 -5.64 -11.19
N GLU A 166 -4.63 -6.21 -11.68
CA GLU A 166 -4.64 -7.43 -12.50
C GLU A 166 -3.74 -7.29 -13.73
N TRP A 167 -3.82 -6.14 -14.41
CA TRP A 167 -2.95 -5.87 -15.56
C TRP A 167 -1.47 -5.82 -15.15
N GLU A 168 -1.12 -5.17 -14.05
CA GLU A 168 0.26 -5.11 -13.55
C GLU A 168 0.79 -6.49 -13.17
N VAL A 169 -0.04 -7.33 -12.55
CA VAL A 169 0.28 -8.73 -12.26
C VAL A 169 0.55 -9.50 -13.56
N GLN A 170 -0.31 -9.35 -14.56
CA GLN A 170 -0.14 -9.97 -15.87
C GLN A 170 1.15 -9.54 -16.57
N GLN A 171 1.56 -8.27 -16.44
CA GLN A 171 2.84 -7.81 -16.98
C GLN A 171 4.03 -8.56 -16.37
N VAL A 172 3.95 -8.89 -15.09
CA VAL A 172 4.97 -9.69 -14.39
C VAL A 172 4.95 -11.15 -14.85
N GLU A 173 3.76 -11.76 -14.93
CA GLU A 173 3.60 -13.15 -15.40
C GLU A 173 4.09 -13.34 -16.84
N GLN A 174 3.86 -12.37 -17.73
CA GLN A 174 4.32 -12.38 -19.12
C GLN A 174 5.84 -12.44 -19.26
N LEU A 175 6.60 -12.08 -18.22
CA LEU A 175 8.05 -12.23 -18.16
C LEU A 175 8.51 -13.63 -17.74
N GLY A 176 7.57 -14.57 -17.54
CA GLY A 176 7.86 -15.95 -17.14
C GLY A 176 7.83 -16.17 -15.62
N VAL A 177 7.38 -15.21 -14.85
CA VAL A 177 7.20 -15.38 -13.39
C VAL A 177 6.01 -16.30 -13.13
N GLU A 178 6.23 -17.36 -12.34
CA GLU A 178 5.15 -18.20 -11.84
C GLU A 178 4.58 -17.60 -10.55
N ILE A 179 3.26 -17.41 -10.50
CA ILE A 179 2.57 -16.95 -9.28
C ILE A 179 1.68 -18.08 -8.77
N LYS A 180 2.01 -18.61 -7.58
CA LYS A 180 1.25 -19.65 -6.89
C LYS A 180 0.35 -19.00 -5.85
N THR A 181 -0.90 -18.74 -6.24
CA THR A 181 -1.95 -18.23 -5.34
C THR A 181 -2.52 -19.34 -4.44
N ASN A 182 -3.30 -18.99 -3.43
CA ASN A 182 -3.82 -19.92 -2.42
C ASN A 182 -2.71 -20.80 -1.80
N THR A 183 -1.51 -20.27 -1.69
CA THR A 183 -0.32 -21.00 -1.23
C THR A 183 0.36 -20.21 -0.12
N ARG A 184 0.02 -20.53 1.11
CA ARG A 184 0.58 -19.88 2.30
C ARG A 184 1.84 -20.61 2.74
N VAL A 185 2.97 -19.94 2.64
CA VAL A 185 4.25 -20.46 3.15
C VAL A 185 4.18 -20.57 4.69
N GLY A 186 4.66 -21.68 5.20
CA GLY A 186 4.53 -22.06 6.60
C GLY A 186 3.27 -22.88 6.93
N VAL A 187 2.34 -22.99 5.98
CA VAL A 187 1.09 -23.79 6.11
C VAL A 187 0.97 -24.78 4.97
N ASP A 188 0.84 -24.30 3.74
CA ASP A 188 0.67 -25.14 2.53
C ASP A 188 2.01 -25.63 1.97
N VAL A 189 3.05 -24.84 2.15
CA VAL A 189 4.44 -25.14 1.78
C VAL A 189 5.32 -24.81 2.97
N SER A 190 6.22 -25.72 3.35
CA SER A 190 7.09 -25.49 4.50
C SER A 190 8.19 -24.46 4.18
N VAL A 191 8.66 -23.75 5.22
CA VAL A 191 9.79 -22.83 5.10
C VAL A 191 11.06 -23.56 4.65
N ASP A 192 11.30 -24.78 5.16
CA ASP A 192 12.46 -25.58 4.79
C ASP A 192 12.43 -25.98 3.31
N GLU A 193 11.25 -26.31 2.78
CA GLU A 193 11.08 -26.61 1.35
C GLU A 193 11.44 -25.40 0.49
N ILE A 194 11.00 -24.20 0.88
CA ILE A 194 11.35 -22.96 0.17
C ILE A 194 12.86 -22.69 0.24
N LYS A 195 13.47 -22.79 1.42
CA LYS A 195 14.91 -22.53 1.60
C LYS A 195 15.80 -23.54 0.86
N ASN A 196 15.34 -24.77 0.72
CA ASN A 196 16.13 -25.85 0.08
C ASN A 196 15.98 -25.85 -1.46
N ASN A 197 14.85 -25.40 -1.98
CA ASN A 197 14.55 -25.51 -3.42
C ASN A 197 14.88 -24.26 -4.23
N TYR A 198 15.21 -23.14 -3.57
CA TYR A 198 15.52 -21.88 -4.22
C TYR A 198 16.88 -21.33 -3.81
N ASP A 199 17.60 -20.74 -4.77
CA ASP A 199 18.92 -20.15 -4.52
C ASP A 199 18.85 -18.91 -3.62
N ARG A 200 17.77 -18.14 -3.72
CA ARG A 200 17.48 -16.95 -2.90
C ARG A 200 16.00 -16.89 -2.56
N VAL A 201 15.71 -16.27 -1.43
CA VAL A 201 14.35 -16.03 -0.94
C VAL A 201 14.16 -14.56 -0.61
N VAL A 202 13.02 -13.98 -1.00
CA VAL A 202 12.64 -12.61 -0.67
C VAL A 202 11.36 -12.63 0.16
N LEU A 203 11.41 -12.08 1.36
CA LEU A 203 10.25 -11.86 2.21
C LEU A 203 9.62 -10.50 1.86
N ALA A 204 8.51 -10.53 1.15
CA ALA A 204 7.71 -9.36 0.76
C ALA A 204 6.27 -9.51 1.26
N ILE A 205 6.13 -9.93 2.51
CA ILE A 205 4.89 -10.39 3.14
C ILE A 205 4.00 -9.26 3.67
N GLY A 206 4.47 -8.02 3.62
CA GLY A 206 3.74 -6.87 4.13
C GLY A 206 3.47 -6.94 5.63
N MET A 207 2.26 -6.54 6.02
CA MET A 207 1.74 -6.60 7.38
C MET A 207 0.49 -7.47 7.42
N GLY A 208 0.01 -7.80 8.64
CA GLY A 208 -1.19 -8.60 8.86
C GLY A 208 -2.48 -7.78 8.97
N ASP A 209 -3.49 -8.39 9.57
CA ASP A 209 -4.81 -7.79 9.79
C ASP A 209 -4.79 -6.69 10.85
N VAL A 210 -5.91 -5.99 11.01
CA VAL A 210 -6.08 -4.98 12.08
C VAL A 210 -6.15 -5.69 13.44
N PRO A 211 -5.39 -5.24 14.45
CA PRO A 211 -5.43 -5.85 15.77
C PRO A 211 -6.76 -5.58 16.48
N ASN A 212 -7.03 -6.36 17.52
CA ASN A 212 -8.17 -6.13 18.39
C ASN A 212 -7.98 -4.86 19.24
N LEU A 213 -9.11 -4.22 19.59
CA LEU A 213 -9.13 -3.09 20.50
C LEU A 213 -8.89 -3.50 21.95
N GLY A 214 -9.23 -4.75 22.29
CA GLY A 214 -9.16 -5.27 23.66
C GLY A 214 -10.30 -4.78 24.55
N ILE A 215 -11.46 -4.49 23.97
CA ILE A 215 -12.66 -4.02 24.68
C ILE A 215 -13.82 -5.01 24.54
N GLU A 216 -14.76 -4.94 25.48
CA GLU A 216 -15.96 -5.77 25.45
C GLU A 216 -16.81 -5.45 24.22
N GLY A 217 -17.36 -6.48 23.57
CA GLY A 217 -18.26 -6.37 22.43
C GLY A 217 -17.58 -6.40 21.07
N GLU A 218 -16.28 -6.64 20.98
CA GLU A 218 -15.57 -6.74 19.68
C GLU A 218 -16.04 -7.94 18.84
N GLU A 219 -16.60 -8.97 19.47
CA GLU A 219 -17.10 -10.19 18.85
C GLU A 219 -18.52 -10.05 18.27
N LEU A 220 -19.16 -8.91 18.48
CA LEU A 220 -20.53 -8.69 18.00
C LEU A 220 -20.62 -8.61 16.48
N GLU A 221 -21.74 -9.07 15.94
CA GLU A 221 -22.12 -8.84 14.54
C GLU A 221 -22.28 -7.34 14.30
N GLY A 222 -21.59 -6.83 13.27
CA GLY A 222 -21.51 -5.39 12.97
C GLY A 222 -20.18 -4.76 13.37
N VAL A 223 -19.23 -5.53 13.93
CA VAL A 223 -17.84 -5.13 14.12
C VAL A 223 -16.99 -5.66 12.97
N TYR A 224 -16.25 -4.78 12.31
CA TYR A 224 -15.45 -5.08 11.12
C TYR A 224 -13.98 -4.67 11.31
N ASP A 225 -13.08 -5.44 10.69
CA ASP A 225 -11.72 -5.04 10.38
C ASP A 225 -11.72 -4.16 9.14
N ALA A 226 -11.06 -3.01 9.16
CA ALA A 226 -11.10 -2.05 8.06
C ALA A 226 -10.53 -2.63 6.76
N ILE A 227 -9.46 -3.43 6.83
CA ILE A 227 -8.84 -4.05 5.66
C ILE A 227 -9.80 -5.09 5.05
N GLN A 228 -10.38 -5.94 5.89
CA GLN A 228 -11.37 -6.92 5.44
C GLN A 228 -12.65 -6.24 4.92
N PHE A 229 -13.06 -5.13 5.53
CA PHE A 229 -14.20 -4.35 5.07
C PHE A 229 -13.97 -3.77 3.65
N VAL A 230 -12.82 -3.15 3.40
CA VAL A 230 -12.44 -2.63 2.08
C VAL A 230 -12.30 -3.78 1.07
N LYS A 231 -11.66 -4.89 1.47
CA LYS A 231 -11.53 -6.11 0.65
C LYS A 231 -12.90 -6.61 0.21
N ASN A 232 -13.83 -6.79 1.13
CA ASN A 232 -15.16 -7.30 0.84
C ASN A 232 -15.96 -6.34 -0.04
N THR A 233 -15.81 -5.03 0.15
CA THR A 233 -16.39 -4.01 -0.74
C THR A 233 -15.86 -4.15 -2.16
N LYS A 234 -14.55 -4.26 -2.30
CA LYS A 234 -13.87 -4.33 -3.60
C LYS A 234 -14.20 -5.60 -4.37
N LEU A 235 -14.38 -6.72 -3.66
CA LEU A 235 -14.77 -7.99 -4.25
C LEU A 235 -16.27 -8.12 -4.48
N GLY A 236 -17.08 -7.16 -4.02
CA GLY A 236 -18.55 -7.24 -4.10
C GLY A 236 -19.15 -8.33 -3.20
N SER A 237 -18.43 -8.75 -2.17
CA SER A 237 -18.86 -9.79 -1.23
C SER A 237 -19.54 -9.27 0.02
N ILE A 238 -19.73 -7.95 0.15
CA ILE A 238 -20.59 -7.39 1.19
C ILE A 238 -22.05 -7.72 0.86
N THR A 239 -22.63 -8.61 1.66
CA THR A 239 -24.02 -9.03 1.53
C THR A 239 -24.97 -8.18 2.38
N GLU A 240 -24.43 -7.50 3.39
CA GLU A 240 -25.18 -6.66 4.30
C GLU A 240 -25.35 -5.24 3.75
N SER A 241 -26.58 -4.72 3.81
CA SER A 241 -26.87 -3.34 3.42
C SER A 241 -26.36 -2.35 4.47
N PHE A 242 -25.61 -1.36 4.03
CA PHE A 242 -25.21 -0.21 4.86
C PHE A 242 -26.20 0.95 4.78
N ARG A 243 -27.22 0.83 3.95
CA ARG A 243 -28.22 1.88 3.75
C ARG A 243 -28.94 2.23 5.04
N GLY A 244 -28.86 3.52 5.42
CA GLY A 244 -29.49 4.05 6.63
C GLY A 244 -28.77 3.69 7.93
N LYS A 245 -27.60 3.04 7.88
CA LYS A 245 -26.81 2.71 9.09
C LYS A 245 -25.98 3.89 9.58
N LYS A 246 -25.82 3.94 10.89
CA LYS A 246 -24.87 4.81 11.60
C LYS A 246 -23.60 4.01 11.88
N VAL A 247 -22.49 4.50 11.39
CA VAL A 247 -21.20 3.80 11.41
C VAL A 247 -20.15 4.65 12.13
N VAL A 248 -19.36 4.01 12.97
CA VAL A 248 -18.13 4.60 13.52
C VAL A 248 -16.92 3.85 12.99
N VAL A 249 -15.89 4.61 12.66
CA VAL A 249 -14.56 4.10 12.30
C VAL A 249 -13.57 4.52 13.37
N ILE A 250 -12.79 3.60 13.89
CA ILE A 250 -11.85 3.84 14.98
C ILE A 250 -10.44 3.92 14.42
N GLY A 251 -9.81 5.09 14.51
CA GLY A 251 -8.52 5.41 13.94
C GLY A 251 -8.59 6.57 12.93
N ALA A 252 -7.49 7.22 12.64
CA ALA A 252 -7.41 8.36 11.71
C ALA A 252 -6.20 8.30 10.76
N GLY A 253 -5.83 7.09 10.32
CA GLY A 253 -4.89 6.87 9.23
C GLY A 253 -5.60 6.76 7.87
N ASN A 254 -4.85 6.59 6.80
CA ASN A 254 -5.40 6.46 5.44
C ASN A 254 -6.38 5.28 5.32
N THR A 255 -6.12 4.17 6.01
CA THR A 255 -7.05 3.02 6.04
C THR A 255 -8.39 3.37 6.69
N ALA A 256 -8.39 4.21 7.73
CA ALA A 256 -9.61 4.70 8.36
C ALA A 256 -10.42 5.60 7.42
N ILE A 257 -9.76 6.48 6.70
CA ILE A 257 -10.37 7.32 5.65
C ILE A 257 -11.00 6.45 4.57
N ASP A 258 -10.27 5.47 4.07
CA ASP A 258 -10.76 4.54 3.05
C ASP A 258 -12.00 3.76 3.53
N ALA A 259 -11.97 3.22 4.75
CA ALA A 259 -13.11 2.52 5.32
C ALA A 259 -14.33 3.44 5.52
N ALA A 260 -14.12 4.66 5.99
CA ALA A 260 -15.19 5.62 6.21
C ALA A 260 -15.85 6.06 4.89
N THR A 261 -15.07 6.39 3.88
CA THR A 261 -15.58 6.77 2.56
C THR A 261 -16.29 5.60 1.85
N CYS A 262 -15.79 4.36 2.02
CA CYS A 262 -16.50 3.17 1.58
C CYS A 262 -17.87 3.04 2.24
N ALA A 263 -17.98 3.21 3.55
CA ALA A 263 -19.23 3.11 4.27
C ALA A 263 -20.26 4.16 3.78
N ILE A 264 -19.84 5.41 3.57
CA ILE A 264 -20.69 6.46 2.96
C ILE A 264 -21.21 6.00 1.59
N ARG A 265 -20.32 5.52 0.74
CA ARG A 265 -20.67 5.11 -0.65
C ARG A 265 -21.53 3.83 -0.70
N LEU A 266 -21.50 3.02 0.34
CA LEU A 266 -22.44 1.90 0.53
C LEU A 266 -23.80 2.33 1.07
N GLY A 267 -24.02 3.63 1.31
CA GLY A 267 -25.30 4.21 1.68
C GLY A 267 -25.51 4.43 3.17
N ALA A 268 -24.44 4.40 3.99
CA ALA A 268 -24.53 4.74 5.40
C ALA A 268 -25.14 6.15 5.59
N GLU A 269 -26.02 6.30 6.56
CA GLU A 269 -26.67 7.57 6.87
C GLU A 269 -25.74 8.56 7.56
N ASN A 270 -24.88 8.03 8.45
CA ASN A 270 -23.90 8.81 9.18
C ASN A 270 -22.64 7.97 9.39
N VAL A 271 -21.48 8.56 9.12
CA VAL A 271 -20.18 7.94 9.37
C VAL A 271 -19.31 8.91 10.16
N GLN A 272 -18.83 8.48 11.32
CA GLN A 272 -17.94 9.23 12.17
C GLN A 272 -16.62 8.50 12.35
N ILE A 273 -15.51 9.22 12.17
CA ILE A 273 -14.18 8.75 12.58
C ILE A 273 -13.94 9.18 14.03
N LEU A 274 -13.66 8.21 14.90
CA LEU A 274 -13.25 8.44 16.28
C LEU A 274 -11.74 8.39 16.39
N TYR A 275 -11.13 9.43 16.92
CA TYR A 275 -9.69 9.47 17.11
C TYR A 275 -9.32 9.98 18.51
N ARG A 276 -8.40 9.27 19.16
CA ARG A 276 -7.99 9.56 20.55
C ARG A 276 -7.10 10.79 20.72
N ARG A 277 -6.63 11.39 19.62
CA ARG A 277 -5.84 12.63 19.56
C ARG A 277 -6.58 13.69 18.76
N THR A 278 -5.88 14.77 18.38
CA THR A 278 -6.44 15.84 17.55
C THR A 278 -6.09 15.67 16.08
N LYS A 279 -6.56 16.59 15.24
CA LYS A 279 -6.21 16.66 13.83
C LYS A 279 -4.70 16.77 13.62
N ASN A 280 -4.00 17.46 14.50
CA ASN A 280 -2.56 17.69 14.37
C ASN A 280 -1.73 16.39 14.47
N GLU A 281 -2.22 15.40 15.21
CA GLU A 281 -1.58 14.10 15.38
C GLU A 281 -2.15 13.03 14.41
N MET A 282 -3.09 13.41 13.55
CA MET A 282 -3.66 12.55 12.53
C MET A 282 -2.57 12.07 11.57
N THR A 283 -2.60 10.78 11.24
CA THR A 283 -1.62 10.17 10.34
C THR A 283 -2.08 10.08 8.88
N ALA A 284 -3.37 10.35 8.61
CA ALA A 284 -3.85 10.48 7.24
C ALA A 284 -3.35 11.78 6.60
N TYR A 285 -3.17 11.76 5.28
CA TYR A 285 -2.81 12.95 4.52
C TYR A 285 -3.92 14.01 4.56
N GLU A 286 -3.55 15.28 4.49
CA GLU A 286 -4.51 16.39 4.53
C GLU A 286 -5.52 16.30 3.38
N PHE A 287 -5.08 15.98 2.18
CA PHE A 287 -5.99 15.82 1.04
C PHE A 287 -6.97 14.65 1.18
N GLU A 288 -6.58 13.57 1.84
CA GLU A 288 -7.46 12.45 2.19
C GLU A 288 -8.52 12.87 3.22
N TYR A 289 -8.09 13.64 4.22
CA TYR A 289 -9.01 14.22 5.21
C TYR A 289 -10.05 15.14 4.55
N ASP A 290 -9.60 16.05 3.68
CA ASP A 290 -10.49 16.95 2.96
C ASP A 290 -11.46 16.19 2.05
N PHE A 291 -10.98 15.15 1.38
CA PHE A 291 -11.81 14.26 0.57
C PHE A 291 -12.90 13.56 1.40
N ALA A 292 -12.53 13.01 2.57
CA ALA A 292 -13.50 12.37 3.47
C ALA A 292 -14.57 13.35 3.96
N LYS A 293 -14.17 14.59 4.28
CA LYS A 293 -15.12 15.65 4.66
C LYS A 293 -16.09 16.01 3.54
N MET A 294 -15.58 16.09 2.29
CA MET A 294 -16.43 16.33 1.13
C MET A 294 -17.42 15.19 0.88
N ASP A 295 -17.04 13.95 1.16
CA ASP A 295 -17.93 12.77 1.12
C ASP A 295 -18.95 12.74 2.29
N GLY A 296 -18.83 13.64 3.29
CA GLY A 296 -19.74 13.74 4.41
C GLY A 296 -19.32 12.98 5.67
N VAL A 297 -18.06 12.56 5.75
CA VAL A 297 -17.52 11.93 6.96
C VAL A 297 -17.32 12.98 8.06
N GLU A 298 -17.80 12.68 9.25
CA GLU A 298 -17.58 13.49 10.45
C GLU A 298 -16.34 13.00 11.23
N PHE A 299 -15.65 13.93 11.88
CA PHE A 299 -14.49 13.60 12.72
C PHE A 299 -14.78 13.98 14.17
N ARG A 300 -14.61 13.01 15.05
CA ARG A 300 -14.74 13.18 16.49
C ARG A 300 -13.37 12.96 17.13
N TRP A 301 -12.70 14.07 17.39
CA TRP A 301 -11.39 14.11 18.01
C TRP A 301 -11.44 13.86 19.52
N LEU A 302 -10.31 13.51 20.13
CA LEU A 302 -10.16 13.31 21.56
C LEU A 302 -11.23 12.37 22.13
N THR A 303 -11.45 11.25 21.43
CA THR A 303 -12.48 10.27 21.77
C THR A 303 -11.92 8.86 21.59
N THR A 304 -12.09 8.04 22.61
CA THR A 304 -11.67 6.64 22.62
C THR A 304 -12.85 5.74 22.95
N PRO A 305 -13.07 4.61 22.25
CA PRO A 305 -14.07 3.63 22.63
C PRO A 305 -13.64 2.88 23.90
N VAL A 306 -14.61 2.57 24.75
CA VAL A 306 -14.44 1.83 26.00
C VAL A 306 -15.10 0.47 25.91
N LYS A 307 -16.26 0.41 25.25
CA LYS A 307 -17.09 -0.78 25.13
C LYS A 307 -18.00 -0.68 23.91
N ILE A 308 -18.20 -1.78 23.21
CA ILE A 308 -19.19 -1.90 22.13
C ILE A 308 -20.46 -2.53 22.75
N ILE A 309 -21.61 -1.89 22.55
CA ILE A 309 -22.88 -2.28 23.16
C ILE A 309 -23.65 -3.11 22.15
N GLY A 310 -24.06 -4.30 22.58
CA GLY A 310 -24.83 -5.25 21.76
C GLY A 310 -26.23 -5.51 22.30
N LYS A 311 -27.12 -5.88 21.38
CA LYS A 311 -28.42 -6.48 21.65
C LYS A 311 -28.65 -7.58 20.63
N ASP A 312 -29.07 -8.76 21.11
CA ASP A 312 -29.29 -9.94 20.25
C ASP A 312 -28.08 -10.26 19.35
N ASN A 313 -26.87 -10.20 19.92
CA ASN A 313 -25.58 -10.40 19.27
C ASN A 313 -25.22 -9.36 18.17
N LYS A 314 -25.91 -8.23 18.08
CA LYS A 314 -25.67 -7.16 17.10
C LYS A 314 -25.29 -5.86 17.78
N VAL A 315 -24.42 -5.09 17.11
CA VAL A 315 -24.06 -3.75 17.55
C VAL A 315 -25.29 -2.82 17.57
N VAL A 316 -25.50 -2.14 18.68
CA VAL A 316 -26.54 -1.11 18.84
C VAL A 316 -25.97 0.22 19.33
N GLY A 317 -24.74 0.22 19.82
CA GLY A 317 -24.08 1.42 20.33
C GLY A 317 -22.63 1.20 20.67
N ILE A 318 -21.95 2.30 21.01
CA ILE A 318 -20.57 2.30 21.48
C ILE A 318 -20.44 3.30 22.63
N GLU A 319 -19.91 2.85 23.75
CA GLU A 319 -19.53 3.71 24.84
C GLU A 319 -18.12 4.25 24.61
N CYS A 320 -17.98 5.56 24.71
CA CYS A 320 -16.74 6.29 24.51
C CYS A 320 -16.40 7.11 25.75
N ILE A 321 -15.12 7.48 25.87
CA ILE A 321 -14.61 8.40 26.85
C ILE A 321 -13.88 9.55 26.16
N LYS A 322 -13.98 10.76 26.70
CA LYS A 322 -13.21 11.90 26.19
C LYS A 322 -11.76 11.79 26.64
N MET A 323 -10.87 12.27 25.76
CA MET A 323 -9.43 12.29 26.00
C MET A 323 -8.94 13.72 26.12
N GLU A 324 -7.80 13.90 26.75
CA GLU A 324 -6.97 15.10 26.68
C GLU A 324 -5.54 14.72 26.29
N LEU A 325 -4.78 15.68 25.78
CA LEU A 325 -3.39 15.46 25.41
C LEU A 325 -2.49 15.73 26.62
N GLY A 326 -1.73 14.71 27.02
CA GLY A 326 -0.70 14.79 28.05
C GLY A 326 0.69 15.06 27.48
N GLU A 327 1.71 14.66 28.22
CA GLU A 327 3.11 14.81 27.81
C GLU A 327 3.44 13.99 26.54
N PRO A 328 4.42 14.44 25.74
CA PRO A 328 4.88 13.70 24.58
C PRO A 328 5.40 12.29 24.94
N GLY A 329 5.07 11.30 24.12
CA GLY A 329 5.62 9.95 24.22
C GLY A 329 6.98 9.81 23.54
N GLU A 330 7.50 8.59 23.47
CA GLU A 330 8.77 8.26 22.80
C GLU A 330 8.73 8.56 21.28
N ASP A 331 7.55 8.57 20.69
CA ASP A 331 7.31 8.90 19.27
C ASP A 331 7.16 10.42 19.02
N GLY A 332 7.39 11.26 20.04
CA GLY A 332 7.26 12.70 19.99
C GLY A 332 5.81 13.22 19.96
N ARG A 333 4.80 12.33 19.88
CA ARG A 333 3.38 12.71 19.90
C ARG A 333 2.85 12.74 21.33
N GLN A 334 1.99 13.70 21.62
CA GLN A 334 1.35 13.79 22.93
C GLN A 334 0.51 12.54 23.23
N LYS A 335 0.65 12.02 24.45
CA LYS A 335 -0.11 10.83 24.88
C LYS A 335 -1.56 11.22 25.16
N PRO A 336 -2.53 10.48 24.61
CA PRO A 336 -3.92 10.68 24.97
C PRO A 336 -4.17 10.15 26.40
N VAL A 337 -4.82 10.97 27.24
CA VAL A 337 -5.14 10.64 28.63
C VAL A 337 -6.67 10.69 28.80
N PRO A 338 -7.31 9.62 29.34
CA PRO A 338 -8.74 9.63 29.57
C PRO A 338 -9.17 10.71 30.59
N VAL A 339 -10.28 11.39 30.30
CA VAL A 339 -10.92 12.31 31.24
C VAL A 339 -11.95 11.50 32.04
N GLU A 340 -11.66 11.26 33.32
CA GLU A 340 -12.54 10.47 34.19
C GLU A 340 -13.96 11.04 34.25
N GLY A 341 -14.95 10.14 34.20
CA GLY A 341 -16.36 10.54 34.31
C GLY A 341 -16.93 11.19 33.04
N SER A 342 -16.18 11.25 31.95
CA SER A 342 -16.64 11.84 30.68
C SER A 342 -17.29 10.84 29.72
N ASN A 343 -17.62 9.66 30.20
CA ASN A 343 -18.20 8.60 29.37
C ASN A 343 -19.51 9.03 28.72
N PHE A 344 -19.72 8.64 27.49
CA PHE A 344 -20.94 8.86 26.74
C PHE A 344 -21.17 7.74 25.75
N VAL A 345 -22.43 7.58 25.31
CA VAL A 345 -22.83 6.55 24.37
C VAL A 345 -23.22 7.18 23.04
N LEU A 346 -22.75 6.59 21.95
CA LEU A 346 -23.20 6.84 20.59
C LEU A 346 -24.06 5.66 20.14
N ASN A 347 -25.23 5.92 19.60
CA ASN A 347 -26.05 4.89 18.95
C ASN A 347 -25.48 4.64 17.55
N VAL A 348 -25.00 3.43 17.30
CA VAL A 348 -24.40 3.01 16.05
C VAL A 348 -24.82 1.59 15.69
N ASP A 349 -24.82 1.30 14.41
CA ASP A 349 -25.20 -0.01 13.86
C ASP A 349 -23.98 -0.83 13.44
N ALA A 350 -22.83 -0.17 13.21
CA ALA A 350 -21.61 -0.82 12.83
C ALA A 350 -20.38 -0.08 13.37
N VAL A 351 -19.33 -0.85 13.63
CA VAL A 351 -18.02 -0.38 14.11
C VAL A 351 -16.94 -0.95 13.20
N ILE A 352 -16.08 -0.10 12.66
CA ILE A 352 -14.96 -0.50 11.80
C ILE A 352 -13.66 -0.13 12.49
N LYS A 353 -12.81 -1.13 12.76
CA LYS A 353 -11.51 -0.94 13.40
C LYS A 353 -10.44 -0.63 12.37
N ALA A 354 -9.70 0.47 12.56
CA ALA A 354 -8.62 0.91 11.66
C ALA A 354 -7.43 1.44 12.49
N ILE A 355 -6.94 0.65 13.45
CA ILE A 355 -5.95 1.01 14.46
C ILE A 355 -4.53 0.46 14.17
N GLY A 356 -4.18 0.27 12.93
CA GLY A 356 -2.90 -0.29 12.50
C GLY A 356 -3.02 -1.72 12.03
N GLN A 357 -1.89 -2.40 11.91
CA GLN A 357 -1.81 -3.77 11.43
C GLN A 357 -0.91 -4.62 12.32
N THR A 358 -1.21 -5.90 12.43
CA THR A 358 -0.38 -6.92 13.07
C THR A 358 0.84 -7.27 12.21
N ARG A 359 1.71 -8.11 12.73
CA ARG A 359 2.90 -8.62 12.03
C ARG A 359 2.86 -10.14 11.95
N HIS A 360 3.52 -10.70 10.95
CA HIS A 360 3.61 -12.15 10.71
C HIS A 360 4.76 -12.79 11.50
N ILE A 361 4.76 -12.65 12.83
CA ILE A 361 5.88 -13.06 13.70
C ILE A 361 6.19 -14.55 13.55
N ASP A 362 5.18 -15.42 13.56
CA ASP A 362 5.37 -16.88 13.48
C ASP A 362 6.12 -17.28 12.19
N LEU A 363 5.81 -16.65 11.07
CA LEU A 363 6.48 -16.89 9.79
C LEU A 363 7.95 -16.41 9.84
N LEU A 364 8.19 -15.24 10.44
CA LEU A 364 9.54 -14.71 10.59
C LEU A 364 10.42 -15.60 11.48
N GLU A 365 9.85 -16.12 12.56
CA GLU A 365 10.53 -17.07 13.44
C GLU A 365 10.81 -18.40 12.73
N ALA A 366 9.87 -18.89 11.92
CA ALA A 366 10.07 -20.08 11.11
C ALA A 366 11.20 -19.91 10.07
N PHE A 367 11.38 -18.72 9.50
CA PHE A 367 12.52 -18.41 8.65
C PHE A 367 13.83 -18.21 9.42
N GLY A 368 13.78 -18.01 10.73
CA GLY A 368 14.96 -17.76 11.57
C GLY A 368 15.55 -16.35 11.40
N VAL A 369 14.80 -15.40 10.86
CA VAL A 369 15.28 -14.04 10.67
C VAL A 369 15.14 -13.19 11.92
N LYS A 370 16.10 -12.32 12.19
CA LYS A 370 16.03 -11.37 13.30
C LYS A 370 15.00 -10.29 13.01
N HIS A 371 14.17 -9.98 13.99
CA HIS A 371 13.17 -8.93 13.92
C HIS A 371 12.99 -8.24 15.27
N SER A 372 12.40 -7.04 15.25
CA SER A 372 11.97 -6.32 16.44
C SER A 372 10.46 -6.10 16.35
N GLY A 373 9.69 -6.80 17.18
CA GLY A 373 8.23 -6.72 17.16
C GLY A 373 7.61 -7.04 15.79
N GLY A 374 8.21 -7.94 15.01
CA GLY A 374 7.76 -8.31 13.67
C GLY A 374 8.27 -7.43 12.53
N VAL A 375 9.13 -6.44 12.82
CA VAL A 375 9.86 -5.65 11.81
C VAL A 375 11.18 -6.33 11.54
N VAL A 376 11.38 -6.86 10.33
CA VAL A 376 12.58 -7.58 9.95
C VAL A 376 13.77 -6.63 9.89
N GLN A 377 14.89 -7.05 10.48
CA GLN A 377 16.16 -6.33 10.43
C GLN A 377 16.92 -6.72 9.16
N VAL A 378 17.33 -5.73 8.39
CA VAL A 378 18.10 -5.91 7.16
C VAL A 378 19.32 -4.99 7.14
N ASN A 379 20.33 -5.37 6.36
CA ASN A 379 21.48 -4.51 6.05
C ASN A 379 21.18 -3.59 4.86
N GLU A 380 22.16 -2.85 4.39
CA GLU A 380 22.04 -1.91 3.26
C GLU A 380 21.68 -2.60 1.93
N CYS A 381 21.98 -3.90 1.81
CA CYS A 381 21.63 -4.73 0.66
C CYS A 381 20.29 -5.46 0.83
N LEU A 382 19.49 -5.09 1.85
CA LEU A 382 18.23 -5.75 2.19
C LEU A 382 18.36 -7.25 2.53
N GLU A 383 19.55 -7.69 2.92
CA GLU A 383 19.78 -9.05 3.45
C GLU A 383 19.34 -9.12 4.90
N THR A 384 18.65 -10.20 5.25
CA THR A 384 18.28 -10.53 6.64
C THR A 384 19.46 -11.18 7.38
N SER A 385 19.26 -11.52 8.64
CA SER A 385 20.22 -12.31 9.42
C SER A 385 20.37 -13.77 8.94
N GLU A 386 19.42 -14.25 8.14
CA GLU A 386 19.42 -15.59 7.58
C GLU A 386 20.05 -15.57 6.18
N LYS A 387 21.00 -16.50 5.96
CA LYS A 387 21.72 -16.56 4.68
C LYS A 387 20.78 -16.77 3.49
N ASN A 388 21.01 -16.06 2.40
CA ASN A 388 20.23 -16.11 1.16
C ASN A 388 18.76 -15.67 1.30
N VAL A 389 18.39 -15.06 2.42
CA VAL A 389 17.05 -14.54 2.69
C VAL A 389 17.11 -13.02 2.78
N TYR A 390 16.33 -12.37 1.94
CA TYR A 390 16.18 -10.92 1.81
C TYR A 390 14.79 -10.50 2.28
N ALA A 391 14.60 -9.23 2.58
CA ALA A 391 13.28 -8.69 2.89
C ALA A 391 13.11 -7.28 2.37
N CYS A 392 11.91 -6.94 1.95
CA CYS A 392 11.57 -5.61 1.44
C CYS A 392 10.06 -5.31 1.60
N GLY A 393 9.70 -4.04 1.47
CA GLY A 393 8.34 -3.57 1.66
C GLY A 393 7.98 -3.38 3.14
N ASP A 394 6.70 -3.43 3.46
CA ASP A 394 6.21 -3.08 4.79
C ASP A 394 6.71 -4.00 5.91
N VAL A 395 7.19 -5.19 5.59
CA VAL A 395 7.77 -6.12 6.58
C VAL A 395 9.04 -5.58 7.24
N ILE A 396 9.77 -4.69 6.58
CA ILE A 396 10.96 -4.01 7.13
C ILE A 396 10.65 -2.60 7.62
N PHE A 397 9.41 -2.14 7.46
CA PHE A 397 9.00 -0.80 7.84
C PHE A 397 8.74 -0.71 9.35
N GLY A 398 9.48 0.16 10.03
CA GLY A 398 9.41 0.37 11.48
C GLY A 398 8.95 1.77 11.87
N LYS A 399 8.68 1.94 13.17
CA LYS A 399 8.35 3.25 13.73
C LYS A 399 9.48 4.26 13.49
N GLY A 400 9.12 5.47 13.06
CA GLY A 400 10.07 6.55 12.82
C GLY A 400 10.76 6.51 11.45
N GLN A 401 10.41 5.59 10.56
CA GLN A 401 10.96 5.49 9.20
C GLN A 401 10.10 6.21 8.14
N GLY A 402 9.23 7.12 8.54
CA GLY A 402 8.27 7.77 7.65
C GLY A 402 6.98 6.96 7.49
N GLU A 403 6.42 6.93 6.30
CA GLU A 403 5.16 6.25 6.01
C GLU A 403 5.34 5.05 5.08
N ALA A 404 4.59 3.98 5.32
CA ALA A 404 4.50 2.85 4.41
C ALA A 404 3.73 3.26 3.15
N MET A 405 4.40 3.27 2.01
CA MET A 405 3.84 3.67 0.71
C MET A 405 4.05 2.60 -0.34
N VAL A 406 3.08 2.49 -1.25
CA VAL A 406 3.17 1.60 -2.42
C VAL A 406 4.46 1.86 -3.21
N VAL A 407 4.78 3.12 -3.49
CA VAL A 407 5.96 3.50 -4.27
C VAL A 407 7.28 3.19 -3.56
N THR A 408 7.33 3.31 -2.24
CA THR A 408 8.52 2.94 -1.44
C THR A 408 8.74 1.43 -1.46
N ALA A 409 7.69 0.65 -1.27
CA ALA A 409 7.74 -0.80 -1.36
C ALA A 409 8.20 -1.26 -2.76
N THR A 410 7.73 -0.60 -3.80
CA THR A 410 8.14 -0.85 -5.19
C THR A 410 9.63 -0.60 -5.40
N GLN A 411 10.16 0.50 -4.89
CA GLN A 411 11.59 0.80 -4.99
C GLN A 411 12.44 -0.23 -4.24
N GLN A 412 12.03 -0.63 -3.04
CA GLN A 412 12.73 -1.67 -2.28
C GLN A 412 12.74 -3.02 -3.01
N GLY A 413 11.66 -3.37 -3.72
CA GLY A 413 11.65 -4.55 -4.60
C GLY A 413 12.69 -4.48 -5.70
N LYS A 414 12.88 -3.33 -6.33
CA LYS A 414 13.95 -3.10 -7.32
C LYS A 414 15.34 -3.20 -6.69
N GLU A 415 15.51 -2.63 -5.52
CA GLU A 415 16.79 -2.68 -4.79
C GLU A 415 17.16 -4.11 -4.39
N VAL A 416 16.21 -4.90 -3.92
CA VAL A 416 16.45 -6.30 -3.57
C VAL A 416 16.81 -7.13 -4.79
N ALA A 417 16.15 -6.89 -5.93
CA ALA A 417 16.50 -7.56 -7.19
C ALA A 417 17.93 -7.24 -7.62
N LYS A 418 18.33 -5.97 -7.53
CA LYS A 418 19.71 -5.54 -7.80
C LYS A 418 20.71 -6.20 -6.85
N ALA A 419 20.43 -6.21 -5.56
CA ALA A 419 21.31 -6.81 -4.54
C ALA A 419 21.48 -8.32 -4.77
N ILE A 420 20.42 -9.04 -5.10
CA ILE A 420 20.47 -10.46 -5.44
C ILE A 420 21.34 -10.68 -6.68
N HIS A 421 21.15 -9.88 -7.72
CA HIS A 421 21.95 -9.98 -8.95
C HIS A 421 23.43 -9.76 -8.67
N GLU A 422 23.79 -8.69 -7.96
CA GLU A 422 25.16 -8.41 -7.55
C GLU A 422 25.78 -9.52 -6.71
N SER A 423 24.99 -10.16 -5.82
CA SER A 423 25.47 -11.28 -5.00
C SER A 423 25.89 -12.50 -5.84
N PHE A 424 25.20 -12.75 -6.94
CA PHE A 424 25.56 -13.84 -7.86
C PHE A 424 26.77 -13.48 -8.74
N GLU A 425 26.88 -12.24 -9.20
CA GLU A 425 28.06 -11.78 -9.97
C GLU A 425 29.35 -11.88 -9.13
N LEU A 426 29.31 -11.45 -7.87
CA LEU A 426 30.45 -11.57 -6.94
C LEU A 426 30.83 -13.05 -6.66
N GLN A 427 29.89 -13.98 -6.71
CA GLN A 427 30.18 -15.41 -6.58
C GLN A 427 30.91 -15.98 -7.81
N LYS A 428 30.57 -15.50 -9.01
CA LYS A 428 31.25 -15.89 -10.26
C LYS A 428 32.71 -15.42 -10.31
N GLU A 429 33.00 -14.21 -9.79
CA GLU A 429 34.35 -13.66 -9.75
C GLU A 429 35.27 -14.38 -8.77
N LYS A 430 34.71 -15.07 -7.78
CA LYS A 430 35.45 -15.83 -6.75
C LYS A 430 35.61 -17.32 -7.07
N ALA A 431 34.88 -17.84 -8.06
CA ALA A 431 34.93 -19.22 -8.52
C ALA A 431 35.87 -19.39 -9.71
#